data_dc87698f54a47b5e28071cbf65b2866c
#
_entry.id   dc87698f54a47b5e28071cbf65b2866c
#
_cell.length_a   1.000
_cell.length_b   1.000
_cell.length_c   1.000
_cell.angle_alpha   90.00
_cell.angle_beta   90.00
_cell.angle_gamma   90.00
#
_symmetry.space_group_name_H-M   'P 1'
#
loop_
_entity.id
_entity.type
_entity.pdbx_description
1 polymer ?
#
loop_
_entity_poly.entity_id
_entity_poly.type
_entity_poly.pdbx_seq_one_letter_code
_entity_poly.pdbx_strand_id
1 'polypeptide(L)'
;MKLLLLGSGGREHAQAWKIAQSPKIEKLYIAPGYAGTSNVGENVAIKADDFTAIREFVVKNNIDMVVVGPEDPLVKGIYDYFKKDEALKNIPGIGPSKAGAVLEGSKEFAKGFMQRHNIPTAGYKSITAANLLEGLAFLDTLEAPYVLKADGLCAGKG
;
A
#
# COMPACT_ATOMS: atom_id res chain seq x y z
N MET A 1 22.53 6.97 5.70
CA MET A 1 21.82 6.35 4.57
C MET A 1 20.81 7.32 3.96
N LYS A 2 20.61 7.23 2.65
CA LYS A 2 19.60 7.98 1.91
C LYS A 2 18.35 7.11 1.74
N LEU A 3 17.20 7.59 2.18
CA LEU A 3 15.94 6.83 2.16
C LEU A 3 14.90 7.57 1.30
N LEU A 4 14.17 6.81 0.49
CA LEU A 4 13.00 7.29 -0.25
C LEU A 4 11.74 6.70 0.39
N LEU A 5 10.85 7.54 0.89
CA LEU A 5 9.51 7.18 1.35
C LEU A 5 8.50 7.52 0.26
N LEU A 6 7.74 6.55 -0.20
CA LEU A 6 6.66 6.75 -1.17
C LEU A 6 5.35 7.04 -0.44
N GLY A 7 4.64 8.08 -0.90
CA GLY A 7 3.32 8.47 -0.41
C GLY A 7 3.19 9.94 -0.05
N SER A 8 1.97 10.35 0.30
CA SER A 8 1.62 11.77 0.56
C SER A 8 0.53 11.95 1.62
N GLY A 9 0.15 10.90 2.33
CA GLY A 9 -0.89 10.95 3.36
C GLY A 9 -0.35 11.24 4.78
N GLY A 10 -1.27 11.32 5.73
CA GLY A 10 -0.93 11.49 7.15
C GLY A 10 -0.13 10.32 7.72
N ARG A 11 -0.37 9.10 7.23
CA ARG A 11 0.41 7.90 7.56
C ARG A 11 1.87 8.07 7.17
N GLU A 12 2.13 8.48 5.94
CA GLU A 12 3.48 8.72 5.44
C GLU A 12 4.14 9.91 6.14
N HIS A 13 3.39 10.95 6.52
CA HIS A 13 3.93 12.03 7.34
C HIS A 13 4.41 11.53 8.70
N ALA A 14 3.62 10.72 9.39
CA ALA A 14 4.01 10.14 10.68
C ALA A 14 5.25 9.25 10.54
N GLN A 15 5.33 8.44 9.47
CA GLN A 15 6.51 7.65 9.14
C GLN A 15 7.73 8.53 8.87
N ALA A 16 7.60 9.57 8.02
CA ALA A 16 8.67 10.52 7.70
C ALA A 16 9.21 11.21 8.96
N TRP A 17 8.30 11.70 9.81
CA TRP A 17 8.65 12.33 11.07
C TRP A 17 9.45 11.41 11.98
N LYS A 18 9.05 10.14 12.07
CA LYS A 18 9.77 9.16 12.90
C LYS A 18 11.10 8.74 12.29
N ILE A 19 11.15 8.51 10.98
CA ILE A 19 12.36 8.14 10.25
C ILE A 19 13.42 9.24 10.37
N ALA A 20 13.03 10.53 10.22
CA ALA A 20 13.94 11.67 10.29
C ALA A 20 14.65 11.82 11.63
N GLN A 21 14.13 11.23 12.71
CA GLN A 21 14.77 11.25 14.03
C GLN A 21 15.93 10.25 14.16
N SER A 22 16.08 9.35 13.21
CA SER A 22 17.11 8.32 13.26
C SER A 22 18.48 8.89 12.90
N PRO A 23 19.52 8.70 13.72
CA PRO A 23 20.88 9.15 13.39
C PRO A 23 21.49 8.40 12.19
N LYS A 24 20.85 7.32 11.73
CA LYS A 24 21.27 6.58 10.53
C LYS A 24 20.82 7.23 9.23
N ILE A 25 19.87 8.17 9.29
CA ILE A 25 19.35 8.86 8.11
C ILE A 25 20.20 10.11 7.84
N GLU A 26 20.87 10.08 6.71
CA GLU A 26 21.60 11.24 6.17
C GLU A 26 20.66 12.15 5.37
N LYS A 27 19.79 11.51 4.56
CA LYS A 27 18.84 12.24 3.73
C LYS A 27 17.53 11.43 3.59
N LEU A 28 16.42 12.11 3.81
CA LEU A 28 15.07 11.57 3.61
C LEU A 28 14.41 12.31 2.44
N TYR A 29 14.04 11.52 1.41
CA TYR A 29 13.21 11.96 0.30
C TYR A 29 11.80 11.39 0.45
N ILE A 30 10.78 12.16 0.04
CA ILE A 30 9.38 11.76 0.14
C ILE A 30 8.69 12.02 -1.20
N ALA A 31 8.10 11.01 -1.82
CA ALA A 31 7.52 11.09 -3.17
C ALA A 31 6.05 10.61 -3.20
N PRO A 32 5.12 11.47 -3.62
CA PRO A 32 5.31 12.90 -3.92
C PRO A 32 5.45 13.79 -2.69
N GLY A 33 5.09 13.31 -1.50
CA GLY A 33 4.99 14.13 -0.30
C GLY A 33 3.88 15.18 -0.39
N TYR A 34 3.85 16.12 0.54
CA TYR A 34 2.98 17.30 0.56
C TYR A 34 3.61 18.40 1.45
N ALA A 35 2.92 19.54 1.62
CA ALA A 35 3.46 20.67 2.37
C ALA A 35 3.94 20.32 3.79
N GLY A 36 3.24 19.42 4.51
CA GLY A 36 3.64 19.02 5.87
C GLY A 36 4.92 18.17 5.90
N THR A 37 5.15 17.33 4.90
CA THR A 37 6.33 16.46 4.85
C THR A 37 7.62 17.21 4.52
N SER A 38 7.53 18.41 3.90
CA SER A 38 8.69 19.26 3.64
C SER A 38 9.40 19.76 4.91
N ASN A 39 8.74 19.68 6.05
CA ASN A 39 9.34 20.04 7.34
C ASN A 39 10.29 18.96 7.89
N VAL A 40 10.20 17.74 7.39
CA VAL A 40 10.94 16.59 7.91
C VAL A 40 11.80 15.89 6.86
N GLY A 41 11.63 16.20 5.58
CA GLY A 41 12.39 15.65 4.47
C GLY A 41 12.25 16.48 3.21
N GLU A 42 12.85 16.03 2.12
CA GLU A 42 12.75 16.67 0.81
C GLU A 42 11.64 16.01 -0.03
N ASN A 43 10.63 16.79 -0.40
CA ASN A 43 9.59 16.30 -1.30
C ASN A 43 10.11 16.22 -2.73
N VAL A 44 9.77 15.13 -3.43
CA VAL A 44 10.16 14.86 -4.82
C VAL A 44 8.89 14.67 -5.64
N ALA A 45 8.74 15.43 -6.72
CA ALA A 45 7.54 15.43 -7.56
C ALA A 45 7.43 14.17 -8.44
N ILE A 46 7.40 12.98 -7.81
CA ILE A 46 7.25 11.68 -8.46
C ILE A 46 6.01 11.03 -7.86
N LYS A 47 5.11 10.52 -8.71
CA LYS A 47 3.95 9.75 -8.25
C LYS A 47 4.41 8.42 -7.65
N ALA A 48 3.77 7.98 -6.56
CA ALA A 48 4.14 6.76 -5.87
C ALA A 48 3.95 5.47 -6.71
N ASP A 49 3.21 5.54 -7.80
CA ASP A 49 2.96 4.44 -8.74
C ASP A 49 3.68 4.59 -10.10
N ASP A 50 4.50 5.63 -10.27
CA ASP A 50 5.38 5.78 -11.44
C ASP A 50 6.71 5.06 -11.22
N PHE A 51 6.71 3.76 -11.47
CA PHE A 51 7.85 2.89 -11.20
C PHE A 51 9.09 3.25 -12.02
N THR A 52 8.91 3.80 -13.23
CA THR A 52 10.02 4.23 -14.08
C THR A 52 10.71 5.45 -13.48
N ALA A 53 9.96 6.48 -13.12
CA ALA A 53 10.51 7.69 -12.50
C ALA A 53 11.12 7.38 -11.11
N ILE A 54 10.51 6.48 -10.33
CA ILE A 54 11.07 6.00 -9.06
C ILE A 54 12.43 5.31 -9.29
N ARG A 55 12.52 4.41 -10.27
CA ARG A 55 13.77 3.74 -10.64
C ARG A 55 14.88 4.73 -10.97
N GLU A 56 14.59 5.66 -11.87
CA GLU A 56 15.55 6.68 -12.28
C GLU A 56 16.04 7.51 -11.11
N PHE A 57 15.12 7.93 -10.23
CA PHE A 57 15.44 8.69 -9.03
C PHE A 57 16.32 7.90 -8.06
N VAL A 58 15.96 6.65 -7.80
CA VAL A 58 16.68 5.75 -6.89
C VAL A 58 18.13 5.56 -7.35
N VAL A 59 18.34 5.27 -8.64
CA VAL A 59 19.66 5.06 -9.21
C VAL A 59 20.47 6.37 -9.22
N LYS A 60 19.88 7.47 -9.70
CA LYS A 60 20.55 8.77 -9.82
C LYS A 60 21.01 9.32 -8.48
N ASN A 61 20.23 9.13 -7.43
CA ASN A 61 20.51 9.71 -6.09
C ASN A 61 21.21 8.74 -5.15
N ASN A 62 21.52 7.52 -5.59
CA ASN A 62 22.12 6.46 -4.77
C ASN A 62 21.28 6.22 -3.50
N ILE A 63 20.01 5.91 -3.68
CA ILE A 63 19.10 5.60 -2.56
C ILE A 63 19.44 4.25 -1.98
N ASP A 64 19.62 4.19 -0.67
CA ASP A 64 19.99 2.97 0.06
C ASP A 64 18.78 2.09 0.41
N MET A 65 17.58 2.70 0.54
CA MET A 65 16.36 1.98 0.94
C MET A 65 15.11 2.72 0.45
N VAL A 66 14.09 1.96 0.06
CA VAL A 66 12.77 2.48 -0.29
C VAL A 66 11.71 1.95 0.67
N VAL A 67 10.89 2.84 1.22
CA VAL A 67 9.73 2.50 2.07
C VAL A 67 8.47 2.86 1.30
N VAL A 68 7.55 1.91 1.17
CA VAL A 68 6.29 2.11 0.44
C VAL A 68 5.18 2.30 1.47
N GLY A 69 4.66 3.52 1.58
CA GLY A 69 3.60 3.86 2.53
C GLY A 69 2.21 3.41 2.09
N PRO A 70 1.76 3.78 0.88
CA PRO A 70 0.42 3.44 0.41
C PRO A 70 0.36 2.01 -0.16
N GLU A 71 -0.83 1.43 -0.13
CA GLU A 71 -1.12 0.09 -0.63
C GLU A 71 -1.13 -0.01 -2.17
N ASP A 72 -1.50 1.05 -2.88
CA ASP A 72 -1.67 1.03 -4.34
C ASP A 72 -0.40 0.62 -5.11
N PRO A 73 0.78 1.20 -4.85
CA PRO A 73 2.02 0.75 -5.49
C PRO A 73 2.37 -0.72 -5.19
N LEU A 74 2.04 -1.20 -3.98
CA LEU A 74 2.28 -2.59 -3.58
C LEU A 74 1.40 -3.55 -4.35
N VAL A 75 0.11 -3.26 -4.47
CA VAL A 75 -0.86 -4.04 -5.27
C VAL A 75 -0.49 -4.02 -6.75
N LYS A 76 0.03 -2.89 -7.26
CA LYS A 76 0.57 -2.77 -8.62
C LYS A 76 1.88 -3.53 -8.81
N GLY A 77 2.58 -3.90 -7.74
CA GLY A 77 3.74 -4.79 -7.76
C GLY A 77 5.10 -4.09 -7.77
N ILE A 78 5.24 -2.94 -7.12
CA ILE A 78 6.52 -2.22 -7.04
C ILE A 78 7.64 -3.08 -6.43
N TYR A 79 7.33 -3.93 -5.43
CA TYR A 79 8.32 -4.84 -4.86
C TYR A 79 8.87 -5.82 -5.90
N ASP A 80 7.97 -6.43 -6.68
CA ASP A 80 8.34 -7.38 -7.73
C ASP A 80 9.08 -6.70 -8.88
N TYR A 81 8.75 -5.44 -9.19
CA TYR A 81 9.46 -4.61 -10.13
C TYR A 81 10.92 -4.39 -9.69
N PHE A 82 11.14 -4.02 -8.41
CA PHE A 82 12.49 -3.87 -7.85
C PHE A 82 13.30 -5.17 -7.93
N LYS A 83 12.67 -6.31 -7.61
CA LYS A 83 13.37 -7.60 -7.62
C LYS A 83 13.78 -8.09 -9.01
N LYS A 84 13.12 -7.61 -10.05
CA LYS A 84 13.41 -7.95 -11.46
C LYS A 84 14.43 -7.01 -12.11
N ASP A 85 14.62 -5.82 -11.59
CA ASP A 85 15.51 -4.81 -12.15
C ASP A 85 16.95 -4.99 -11.61
N GLU A 86 17.92 -5.11 -12.49
CA GLU A 86 19.33 -5.36 -12.15
C GLU A 86 19.92 -4.25 -11.25
N ALA A 87 19.50 -3.00 -11.43
CA ALA A 87 19.99 -1.86 -10.65
C ALA A 87 19.31 -1.74 -9.28
N LEU A 88 18.10 -2.31 -9.12
CA LEU A 88 17.28 -2.14 -7.93
C LEU A 88 17.21 -3.40 -7.04
N LYS A 89 17.49 -4.59 -7.58
CA LYS A 89 17.23 -5.88 -6.89
C LYS A 89 17.89 -6.03 -5.53
N ASN A 90 19.00 -5.33 -5.30
CA ASN A 90 19.75 -5.34 -4.04
C ASN A 90 19.37 -4.18 -3.11
N ILE A 91 18.55 -3.24 -3.56
CA ILE A 91 18.06 -2.13 -2.72
C ILE A 91 16.90 -2.66 -1.87
N PRO A 92 17.00 -2.58 -0.52
CA PRO A 92 15.90 -2.96 0.35
C PRO A 92 14.63 -2.16 0.05
N GLY A 93 13.55 -2.85 -0.28
CA GLY A 93 12.21 -2.31 -0.39
C GLY A 93 11.35 -2.78 0.78
N ILE A 94 10.81 -1.87 1.56
CA ILE A 94 9.90 -2.20 2.68
C ILE A 94 8.47 -2.20 2.17
N GLY A 95 7.89 -3.37 2.13
CA GLY A 95 6.53 -3.63 1.70
C GLY A 95 6.38 -5.07 1.19
N PRO A 96 5.16 -5.62 1.11
CA PRO A 96 4.90 -6.95 0.59
C PRO A 96 5.10 -7.02 -0.93
N SER A 97 5.32 -8.24 -1.43
CA SER A 97 5.21 -8.55 -2.86
C SER A 97 3.75 -8.33 -3.35
N LYS A 98 3.56 -8.28 -4.67
CA LYS A 98 2.21 -8.19 -5.26
C LYS A 98 1.30 -9.33 -4.76
N ALA A 99 1.84 -10.55 -4.64
CA ALA A 99 1.09 -11.70 -4.14
C ALA A 99 0.66 -11.54 -2.67
N GLY A 100 1.48 -10.89 -1.82
CA GLY A 100 1.10 -10.58 -0.44
C GLY A 100 0.16 -9.37 -0.36
N ALA A 101 0.35 -8.36 -1.22
CA ALA A 101 -0.45 -7.15 -1.23
C ALA A 101 -1.92 -7.38 -1.65
N VAL A 102 -2.24 -8.52 -2.28
CA VAL A 102 -3.62 -8.87 -2.63
C VAL A 102 -4.53 -8.97 -1.40
N LEU A 103 -3.98 -9.26 -0.21
CA LEU A 103 -4.74 -9.24 1.05
C LEU A 103 -5.34 -7.87 1.38
N GLU A 104 -4.70 -6.79 0.93
CA GLU A 104 -5.23 -5.43 1.04
C GLU A 104 -6.01 -5.05 -0.22
N GLY A 105 -5.55 -5.52 -1.38
CA GLY A 105 -6.09 -5.17 -2.69
C GLY A 105 -7.48 -5.76 -3.00
N SER A 106 -7.86 -6.89 -2.39
CA SER A 106 -9.17 -7.53 -2.57
C SER A 106 -9.74 -7.94 -1.22
N LYS A 107 -10.89 -7.39 -0.90
CA LYS A 107 -11.63 -7.72 0.34
C LYS A 107 -12.15 -9.15 0.28
N GLU A 108 -12.61 -9.59 -0.88
CA GLU A 108 -13.07 -10.96 -1.11
C GLU A 108 -11.93 -11.96 -0.89
N PHE A 109 -10.77 -11.71 -1.49
CA PHE A 109 -9.60 -12.56 -1.29
C PHE A 109 -9.19 -12.62 0.19
N ALA A 110 -9.13 -11.47 0.87
CA ALA A 110 -8.77 -11.38 2.29
C ALA A 110 -9.76 -12.18 3.15
N LYS A 111 -11.06 -12.05 2.92
CA LYS A 111 -12.09 -12.80 3.64
C LYS A 111 -11.97 -14.30 3.41
N GLY A 112 -11.80 -14.73 2.17
CA GLY A 112 -11.56 -16.14 1.83
C GLY A 112 -10.28 -16.69 2.45
N PHE A 113 -9.21 -15.88 2.52
CA PHE A 113 -7.99 -16.23 3.22
C PHE A 113 -8.24 -16.44 4.72
N MET A 114 -8.93 -15.49 5.36
CA MET A 114 -9.25 -15.58 6.80
C MET A 114 -10.07 -16.84 7.11
N GLN A 115 -11.06 -17.18 6.28
CA GLN A 115 -11.84 -18.39 6.44
C GLN A 115 -10.99 -19.67 6.34
N ARG A 116 -10.13 -19.76 5.30
CA ARG A 116 -9.27 -20.95 5.10
C ARG A 116 -8.29 -21.18 6.24
N HIS A 117 -7.90 -20.10 6.94
CA HIS A 117 -6.91 -20.13 8.02
C HIS A 117 -7.51 -19.96 9.41
N ASN A 118 -8.84 -20.03 9.55
CA ASN A 118 -9.56 -19.88 10.80
C ASN A 118 -9.23 -18.56 11.54
N ILE A 119 -8.99 -17.49 10.80
CA ILE A 119 -8.75 -16.16 11.37
C ILE A 119 -10.09 -15.52 11.67
N PRO A 120 -10.35 -15.10 12.93
CA PRO A 120 -11.63 -14.47 13.30
C PRO A 120 -11.91 -13.21 12.47
N THR A 121 -13.10 -13.14 11.91
CA THR A 121 -13.57 -11.98 11.13
C THR A 121 -15.10 -11.94 11.12
N ALA A 122 -15.67 -10.77 10.85
CA ALA A 122 -17.12 -10.65 10.68
C ALA A 122 -17.62 -11.49 9.50
N GLY A 123 -18.84 -11.98 9.60
CA GLY A 123 -19.52 -12.69 8.51
C GLY A 123 -19.54 -11.83 7.23
N TYR A 124 -19.46 -12.48 6.08
CA TYR A 124 -19.50 -11.79 4.79
C TYR A 124 -20.10 -12.67 3.70
N LYS A 125 -20.59 -12.05 2.65
CA LYS A 125 -21.00 -12.69 1.40
C LYS A 125 -20.50 -11.83 0.24
N SER A 126 -19.78 -12.45 -0.71
CA SER A 126 -19.44 -11.79 -1.97
C SER A 126 -20.67 -11.80 -2.86
N ILE A 127 -21.05 -10.63 -3.36
CA ILE A 127 -22.25 -10.42 -4.16
C ILE A 127 -21.85 -9.84 -5.52
N THR A 128 -22.37 -10.45 -6.56
CA THR A 128 -22.24 -10.06 -7.96
C THR A 128 -23.62 -9.95 -8.59
N ALA A 129 -23.70 -9.46 -9.81
CA ALA A 129 -24.98 -9.47 -10.55
C ALA A 129 -25.55 -10.88 -10.71
N ALA A 130 -24.71 -11.90 -10.78
CA ALA A 130 -25.14 -13.29 -10.98
C ALA A 130 -25.77 -13.92 -9.73
N ASN A 131 -25.43 -13.48 -8.53
CA ASN A 131 -25.90 -14.03 -7.25
C ASN A 131 -26.61 -13.02 -6.36
N LEU A 132 -27.18 -11.98 -6.94
CA LEU A 132 -27.83 -10.88 -6.20
C LEU A 132 -28.93 -11.38 -5.25
N LEU A 133 -29.76 -12.31 -5.68
CA LEU A 133 -30.83 -12.86 -4.85
C LEU A 133 -30.31 -13.61 -3.62
N GLU A 134 -29.20 -14.33 -3.76
CA GLU A 134 -28.53 -14.95 -2.62
C GLU A 134 -27.94 -13.91 -1.67
N GLY A 135 -27.46 -12.79 -2.22
CA GLY A 135 -26.95 -11.66 -1.45
C GLY A 135 -28.05 -11.01 -0.61
N LEU A 136 -29.24 -10.80 -1.17
CA LEU A 136 -30.40 -10.29 -0.46
C LEU A 136 -30.83 -11.25 0.67
N ALA A 137 -30.96 -12.55 0.36
CA ALA A 137 -31.28 -13.55 1.37
C ALA A 137 -30.25 -13.61 2.51
N PHE A 138 -28.96 -13.38 2.21
CA PHE A 138 -27.92 -13.30 3.22
C PHE A 138 -28.12 -12.07 4.15
N LEU A 139 -28.51 -10.90 3.61
CA LEU A 139 -28.78 -9.70 4.41
C LEU A 139 -29.92 -9.97 5.41
N ASP A 140 -30.94 -10.73 5.05
CA ASP A 140 -32.06 -11.09 5.94
C ASP A 140 -31.62 -11.96 7.14
N THR A 141 -30.43 -12.56 7.07
CA THR A 141 -29.86 -13.33 8.19
C THR A 141 -29.02 -12.48 9.16
N LEU A 142 -28.80 -11.21 8.86
CA LEU A 142 -27.93 -10.32 9.64
C LEU A 142 -28.78 -9.36 10.46
N GLU A 143 -28.23 -8.95 11.62
CA GLU A 143 -28.77 -7.83 12.38
C GLU A 143 -28.12 -6.51 11.88
N ALA A 144 -28.95 -5.48 11.70
CA ALA A 144 -28.46 -4.16 11.35
C ALA A 144 -27.66 -3.50 12.50
N PRO A 145 -26.65 -2.67 12.21
CA PRO A 145 -26.24 -2.20 10.89
C PRO A 145 -25.30 -3.18 10.17
N TYR A 146 -25.48 -3.36 8.87
CA TYR A 146 -24.54 -4.08 8.01
C TYR A 146 -23.88 -3.11 7.01
N VAL A 147 -22.72 -3.50 6.49
CA VAL A 147 -21.89 -2.65 5.63
C VAL A 147 -21.74 -3.29 4.25
N LEU A 148 -22.13 -2.57 3.22
CA LEU A 148 -21.83 -2.92 1.83
C LEU A 148 -20.49 -2.31 1.44
N LYS A 149 -19.62 -3.10 0.81
CA LYS A 149 -18.29 -2.66 0.38
C LYS A 149 -18.03 -3.08 -1.05
N ALA A 150 -17.56 -2.16 -1.88
CA ALA A 150 -16.99 -2.52 -3.15
C ALA A 150 -15.69 -3.32 -2.94
N ASP A 151 -15.43 -4.32 -3.80
CA ASP A 151 -14.13 -4.99 -3.81
C ASP A 151 -13.06 -4.08 -4.42
N GLY A 152 -11.78 -4.35 -4.09
CA GLY A 152 -10.66 -3.52 -4.52
C GLY A 152 -10.37 -2.32 -3.63
N LEU A 153 -9.41 -1.49 -4.08
CA LEU A 153 -8.99 -0.27 -3.39
C LEU A 153 -9.99 0.86 -3.64
N CYS A 154 -10.54 1.41 -2.59
CA CYS A 154 -11.55 2.47 -2.64
C CYS A 154 -11.14 3.74 -1.89
N ALA A 155 -9.85 3.95 -1.64
CA ALA A 155 -9.29 5.12 -0.95
C ALA A 155 -10.00 5.45 0.40
N GLY A 156 -10.39 4.41 1.15
CA GLY A 156 -11.11 4.55 2.41
C GLY A 156 -12.59 4.92 2.28
N LYS A 157 -13.15 4.89 1.08
CA LYS A 157 -14.55 5.28 0.78
C LYS A 157 -15.42 4.10 0.30
N GLY A 158 -14.94 2.89 0.47
CA GLY A 158 -15.67 1.67 0.09
C GLY A 158 -16.44 1.06 1.22
#